data_05a22468d2559d4bdecef5d01c96a6fd
#
_entry.id   05a22468d2559d4bdecef5d01c96a6fd
#
_cell.length_a   1.000
_cell.length_b   1.000
_cell.length_c   1.000
_cell.angle_alpha   90.00
_cell.angle_beta   90.00
_cell.angle_gamma   90.00
#
_symmetry.space_group_name_H-M   'P 1'
#
loop_
_entity.id
_entity.type
_entity.pdbx_description
1 polymer ?
#
loop_
_entity_poly.entity_id
_entity_poly.type
_entity_poly.pdbx_seq_one_letter_code
_entity_poly.pdbx_strand_id
1 'polypeptide(L)'
;MRAESTHSNISSAVAQSRVSILDVLDRLEKFYHPQEPSFPTEPYDFLVWWYCGYPASDPACSKGWANLTREIGIEPEKLLKAKASKLSAALKAGGMVPELRAERVREVAMRVQDEFAGDLRAGLLGPIPQARKKLKSFPSIADPGADRILLFGGISAIAAVPSNCVHVIDRILHPSESQNYSAAYREAQRALAAELPEKFDARTRAYLLLKKHGQEICKRTKPQCEMCPVRSQCAFFAAAG
;
A
#
# COMPACT_ATOMS: atom_id res chain seq x y z
N MET A 1 67.65 27.33 8.45
CA MET A 1 66.35 27.52 9.11
C MET A 1 65.28 27.45 8.02
N ARG A 2 64.63 26.34 7.93
CA ARG A 2 63.48 26.13 6.99
C ARG A 2 62.20 26.08 7.82
N ALA A 3 61.27 26.97 7.51
CA ALA A 3 59.95 27.00 8.12
C ALA A 3 59.05 25.98 7.43
N GLU A 4 58.55 25.03 8.19
CA GLU A 4 57.54 24.08 7.74
C GLU A 4 56.15 24.71 7.85
N SER A 5 55.51 24.87 6.71
CA SER A 5 54.09 25.29 6.62
C SER A 5 53.19 24.04 6.81
N THR A 6 52.57 23.97 7.96
CA THR A 6 51.51 23.00 8.23
C THR A 6 50.18 23.48 7.61
N HIS A 7 49.81 22.90 6.48
CA HIS A 7 48.44 23.04 5.94
C HIS A 7 47.53 22.10 6.68
N SER A 8 46.73 22.61 7.58
CA SER A 8 45.63 21.88 8.19
C SER A 8 44.48 21.81 7.19
N ASN A 9 44.32 20.65 6.57
CA ASN A 9 43.12 20.29 5.77
C ASN A 9 41.96 20.08 6.73
N ILE A 10 41.12 21.08 6.91
CA ILE A 10 39.81 20.92 7.57
C ILE A 10 38.86 20.34 6.51
N SER A 11 38.79 19.03 6.47
CA SER A 11 37.75 18.30 5.72
C SER A 11 36.43 18.53 6.45
N SER A 12 35.66 19.52 6.03
CA SER A 12 34.27 19.69 6.45
C SER A 12 33.42 18.61 5.75
N ALA A 13 33.38 17.43 6.34
CA ALA A 13 32.34 16.46 6.05
C ALA A 13 31.00 17.06 6.54
N VAL A 14 30.28 17.71 5.64
CA VAL A 14 28.85 18.02 5.85
C VAL A 14 28.14 16.67 6.03
N ALA A 15 27.87 16.34 7.29
CA ALA A 15 27.00 15.20 7.61
C ALA A 15 25.64 15.50 6.96
N GLN A 16 25.37 14.85 5.84
CA GLN A 16 24.02 14.85 5.27
C GLN A 16 23.07 14.33 6.35
N SER A 17 22.29 15.21 6.95
CA SER A 17 21.30 14.83 7.95
C SER A 17 20.37 13.81 7.30
N ARG A 18 20.38 12.61 7.85
CA ARG A 18 19.51 11.51 7.38
C ARG A 18 18.06 12.00 7.43
N VAL A 19 17.35 11.92 6.31
CA VAL A 19 15.95 12.31 6.23
C VAL A 19 15.15 11.50 7.25
N SER A 20 14.40 12.16 8.14
CA SER A 20 13.52 11.51 9.08
C SER A 20 12.17 11.20 8.42
N ILE A 21 11.80 9.93 8.40
CA ILE A 21 10.49 9.48 7.91
C ILE A 21 9.37 10.03 8.79
N LEU A 22 9.59 10.15 10.10
CA LEU A 22 8.62 10.75 11.02
C LEU A 22 8.33 12.19 10.65
N ASP A 23 9.35 13.02 10.42
CA ASP A 23 9.17 14.42 10.01
C ASP A 23 8.45 14.53 8.66
N VAL A 24 8.75 13.62 7.73
CA VAL A 24 8.04 13.53 6.44
C VAL A 24 6.55 13.27 6.67
N LEU A 25 6.21 12.28 7.48
CA LEU A 25 4.82 11.93 7.76
C LEU A 25 4.08 13.05 8.50
N ASP A 26 4.71 13.74 9.44
CA ASP A 26 4.11 14.87 10.16
C ASP A 26 3.81 16.04 9.22
N ARG A 27 4.69 16.33 8.25
CA ARG A 27 4.44 17.33 7.21
C ARG A 27 3.32 16.91 6.27
N LEU A 28 3.26 15.65 5.88
CA LEU A 28 2.19 15.11 5.06
C LEU A 28 0.84 15.19 5.80
N GLU A 29 0.79 14.85 7.07
CA GLU A 29 -0.44 14.93 7.85
C GLU A 29 -0.91 16.37 8.08
N LYS A 30 0.03 17.29 8.34
CA LYS A 30 -0.29 18.72 8.41
C LYS A 30 -0.90 19.25 7.11
N PHE A 31 -0.46 18.71 5.97
CA PHE A 31 -0.94 19.14 4.64
C PHE A 31 -2.25 18.46 4.23
N TYR A 32 -2.39 17.16 4.46
CA TYR A 32 -3.54 16.36 4.01
C TYR A 32 -4.60 16.13 5.09
N HIS A 33 -4.33 16.50 6.34
CA HIS A 33 -5.07 16.10 7.53
C HIS A 33 -5.06 14.58 7.78
N PRO A 34 -5.54 14.10 8.94
CA PRO A 34 -5.67 12.67 9.20
C PRO A 34 -6.50 11.98 8.13
N GLN A 35 -6.03 10.80 7.69
CA GLN A 35 -6.66 10.03 6.63
C GLN A 35 -7.26 8.74 7.19
N GLU A 36 -8.44 8.37 6.69
CA GLU A 36 -9.12 7.12 7.02
C GLU A 36 -9.13 6.16 5.82
N PRO A 37 -9.17 4.84 6.05
CA PRO A 37 -9.27 3.88 4.97
C PRO A 37 -10.62 4.01 4.23
N SER A 38 -10.58 4.16 2.91
CA SER A 38 -11.75 4.20 2.03
C SER A 38 -12.13 2.83 1.46
N PHE A 39 -11.76 1.76 2.15
CA PHE A 39 -11.93 0.36 1.75
C PHE A 39 -12.22 -0.50 2.98
N PRO A 40 -12.83 -1.69 2.82
CA PRO A 40 -13.06 -2.62 3.92
C PRO A 40 -11.76 -3.06 4.57
N THR A 41 -11.74 -3.16 5.90
CA THR A 41 -10.55 -3.57 6.66
C THR A 41 -10.59 -5.04 7.08
N GLU A 42 -11.77 -5.67 7.12
CA GLU A 42 -11.89 -7.10 7.35
C GLU A 42 -11.24 -7.89 6.19
N PRO A 43 -10.36 -8.86 6.43
CA PRO A 43 -9.61 -9.56 5.38
C PRO A 43 -10.44 -10.17 4.26
N TYR A 44 -11.53 -10.84 4.59
CA TYR A 44 -12.43 -11.40 3.59
C TYR A 44 -13.09 -10.30 2.76
N ASP A 45 -13.67 -9.31 3.42
CA ASP A 45 -14.34 -8.19 2.78
C ASP A 45 -13.38 -7.42 1.87
N PHE A 46 -12.13 -7.25 2.33
CA PHE A 46 -11.09 -6.62 1.51
C PHE A 46 -10.80 -7.40 0.22
N LEU A 47 -10.68 -8.73 0.29
CA LEU A 47 -10.45 -9.54 -0.91
C LEU A 47 -11.63 -9.43 -1.89
N VAL A 48 -12.87 -9.54 -1.41
CA VAL A 48 -14.05 -9.37 -2.26
C VAL A 48 -14.07 -7.97 -2.88
N TRP A 49 -13.87 -6.92 -2.07
CA TRP A 49 -13.77 -5.54 -2.55
C TRP A 49 -12.66 -5.37 -3.60
N TRP A 50 -11.49 -5.95 -3.36
CA TRP A 50 -10.36 -5.91 -4.29
C TRP A 50 -10.74 -6.45 -5.65
N TYR A 51 -11.35 -7.63 -5.70
CA TYR A 51 -11.76 -8.24 -6.97
C TYR A 51 -12.97 -7.57 -7.61
N CYS A 52 -13.71 -6.73 -6.90
CA CYS A 52 -14.76 -5.92 -7.51
C CYS A 52 -14.25 -4.91 -8.53
N GLY A 53 -12.98 -4.54 -8.52
CA GLY A 53 -12.44 -3.53 -9.42
C GLY A 53 -11.02 -3.75 -9.92
N TYR A 54 -10.18 -4.52 -9.22
CA TYR A 54 -8.77 -4.71 -9.62
C TYR A 54 -8.65 -5.21 -11.08
N PRO A 55 -7.70 -4.70 -11.88
CA PRO A 55 -6.59 -3.78 -11.53
C PRO A 55 -6.92 -2.28 -11.58
N ALA A 56 -8.18 -1.91 -11.64
CA ALA A 56 -8.58 -0.51 -11.63
C ALA A 56 -8.34 0.15 -10.24
N SER A 57 -8.68 1.43 -10.14
CA SER A 57 -8.45 2.21 -8.91
C SER A 57 -9.35 1.79 -7.74
N ASP A 58 -8.97 2.15 -6.50
CA ASP A 58 -9.80 1.94 -5.31
C ASP A 58 -11.24 2.48 -5.47
N PRO A 59 -11.49 3.67 -6.07
CA PRO A 59 -12.87 4.11 -6.37
C PRO A 59 -13.64 3.16 -7.28
N ALA A 60 -13.00 2.51 -8.23
CA ALA A 60 -13.65 1.50 -9.08
C ALA A 60 -13.98 0.22 -8.28
N CYS A 61 -13.06 -0.22 -7.42
CA CYS A 61 -13.34 -1.33 -6.49
C CYS A 61 -14.56 -1.01 -5.60
N SER A 62 -14.62 0.21 -5.05
CA SER A 62 -15.73 0.65 -4.19
C SER A 62 -17.06 0.73 -4.94
N LYS A 63 -17.06 1.15 -6.21
CA LYS A 63 -18.29 1.12 -7.04
C LYS A 63 -18.78 -0.30 -7.30
N GLY A 64 -17.88 -1.21 -7.67
CA GLY A 64 -18.21 -2.63 -7.86
C GLY A 64 -18.69 -3.27 -6.58
N TRP A 65 -18.02 -3.00 -5.45
CA TRP A 65 -18.40 -3.46 -4.13
C TRP A 65 -19.81 -2.99 -3.72
N ALA A 66 -20.11 -1.71 -3.84
CA ALA A 66 -21.41 -1.15 -3.49
C ALA A 66 -22.55 -1.81 -4.28
N ASN A 67 -22.33 -2.03 -5.59
CA ASN A 67 -23.31 -2.73 -6.41
C ASN A 67 -23.45 -4.20 -5.99
N LEU A 68 -22.34 -4.92 -5.81
CA LEU A 68 -22.36 -6.32 -5.39
C LEU A 68 -23.11 -6.50 -4.06
N THR A 69 -22.79 -5.66 -3.07
CA THR A 69 -23.42 -5.70 -1.75
C THR A 69 -24.93 -5.47 -1.84
N ARG A 70 -25.36 -4.48 -2.66
CA ARG A 70 -26.78 -4.14 -2.83
C ARG A 70 -27.55 -5.24 -3.58
N GLU A 71 -27.01 -5.78 -4.66
CA GLU A 71 -27.73 -6.67 -5.58
C GLU A 71 -27.72 -8.15 -5.15
N ILE A 72 -26.69 -8.55 -4.42
CA ILE A 72 -26.45 -9.98 -4.10
C ILE A 72 -26.11 -10.15 -2.62
N GLY A 73 -25.28 -9.28 -2.06
CA GLY A 73 -24.58 -9.46 -0.80
C GLY A 73 -23.17 -9.97 -1.01
N ILE A 74 -22.39 -10.02 0.08
CA ILE A 74 -20.99 -10.42 0.04
C ILE A 74 -20.70 -11.71 0.79
N GLU A 75 -21.70 -12.25 1.49
CA GLU A 75 -21.55 -13.48 2.24
C GLU A 75 -21.21 -14.64 1.28
N PRO A 76 -20.26 -15.51 1.65
CA PRO A 76 -19.78 -16.59 0.77
C PRO A 76 -20.92 -17.40 0.13
N GLU A 77 -21.91 -17.78 0.93
CA GLU A 77 -23.05 -18.57 0.47
C GLU A 77 -23.89 -17.87 -0.61
N LYS A 78 -24.08 -16.55 -0.47
CA LYS A 78 -24.83 -15.76 -1.46
C LYS A 78 -24.06 -15.65 -2.76
N LEU A 79 -22.73 -15.43 -2.69
CA LEU A 79 -21.86 -15.35 -3.85
C LEU A 79 -21.79 -16.68 -4.61
N LEU A 80 -21.75 -17.80 -3.90
CA LEU A 80 -21.71 -19.13 -4.49
C LEU A 80 -23.05 -19.54 -5.13
N LYS A 81 -24.19 -19.16 -4.53
CA LYS A 81 -25.55 -19.47 -5.07
C LYS A 81 -25.95 -18.54 -6.22
N ALA A 82 -25.35 -17.35 -6.35
CA ALA A 82 -25.72 -16.39 -7.38
C ALA A 82 -25.39 -16.91 -8.78
N LYS A 83 -26.25 -16.62 -9.76
CA LYS A 83 -25.97 -16.94 -11.17
C LYS A 83 -24.78 -16.12 -11.66
N ALA A 84 -23.91 -16.71 -12.49
CA ALA A 84 -22.73 -16.03 -13.04
C ALA A 84 -23.10 -14.72 -13.76
N SER A 85 -24.18 -14.72 -14.53
CA SER A 85 -24.68 -13.53 -15.23
C SER A 85 -25.10 -12.40 -14.28
N LYS A 86 -25.70 -12.74 -13.11
CA LYS A 86 -26.07 -11.75 -12.10
C LYS A 86 -24.84 -11.16 -11.40
N LEU A 87 -23.84 -11.98 -11.09
CA LEU A 87 -22.56 -11.52 -10.53
C LEU A 87 -21.84 -10.59 -11.52
N SER A 88 -21.70 -11.00 -12.79
CA SER A 88 -21.06 -10.16 -13.82
C SER A 88 -21.78 -8.82 -13.97
N ALA A 89 -23.11 -8.82 -13.99
CA ALA A 89 -23.91 -7.59 -14.08
C ALA A 89 -23.64 -6.65 -12.88
N ALA A 90 -23.63 -7.19 -11.66
CA ALA A 90 -23.34 -6.41 -10.45
C ALA A 90 -21.92 -5.82 -10.45
N LEU A 91 -20.94 -6.55 -10.99
CA LEU A 91 -19.52 -6.14 -11.02
C LEU A 91 -19.14 -5.25 -12.21
N LYS A 92 -20.06 -5.01 -13.15
CA LYS A 92 -19.82 -4.15 -14.31
C LYS A 92 -19.37 -2.73 -13.93
N ALA A 93 -19.87 -2.19 -12.82
CA ALA A 93 -19.50 -0.87 -12.33
C ALA A 93 -18.02 -0.77 -11.86
N GLY A 94 -17.37 -1.90 -11.56
CA GLY A 94 -15.95 -1.97 -11.20
C GLY A 94 -14.99 -1.85 -12.40
N GLY A 95 -15.49 -1.87 -13.63
CA GLY A 95 -14.70 -1.71 -14.87
C GLY A 95 -14.80 -2.88 -15.84
N MET A 96 -13.75 -3.06 -16.67
CA MET A 96 -13.71 -4.08 -17.73
C MET A 96 -13.67 -5.52 -17.20
N VAL A 97 -14.11 -6.46 -18.03
CA VAL A 97 -14.07 -7.91 -17.80
C VAL A 97 -14.80 -8.33 -16.50
N PRO A 98 -16.10 -7.99 -16.35
CA PRO A 98 -16.87 -8.31 -15.16
C PRO A 98 -17.05 -9.83 -14.93
N GLU A 99 -16.95 -10.64 -16.00
CA GLU A 99 -17.01 -12.11 -15.94
C GLU A 99 -15.83 -12.65 -15.13
N LEU A 100 -14.61 -12.22 -15.42
CA LEU A 100 -13.41 -12.62 -14.66
C LEU A 100 -13.51 -12.18 -13.19
N ARG A 101 -14.06 -10.99 -12.93
CA ARG A 101 -14.30 -10.53 -11.54
C ARG A 101 -15.30 -11.42 -10.82
N ALA A 102 -16.38 -11.83 -11.51
CA ALA A 102 -17.37 -12.75 -10.96
C ALA A 102 -16.73 -14.10 -10.57
N GLU A 103 -15.85 -14.64 -11.43
CA GLU A 103 -15.08 -15.84 -11.15
C GLU A 103 -14.19 -15.67 -9.91
N ARG A 104 -13.44 -14.55 -9.84
CA ARG A 104 -12.54 -14.26 -8.72
C ARG A 104 -13.27 -14.09 -7.39
N VAL A 105 -14.38 -13.37 -7.38
CA VAL A 105 -15.21 -13.21 -6.18
C VAL A 105 -15.77 -14.55 -5.71
N ARG A 106 -16.20 -15.42 -6.62
CA ARG A 106 -16.64 -16.79 -6.28
C ARG A 106 -15.49 -17.65 -5.77
N GLU A 107 -14.32 -17.58 -6.41
CA GLU A 107 -13.12 -18.28 -5.97
C GLU A 107 -12.75 -17.92 -4.53
N VAL A 108 -12.78 -16.62 -4.19
CA VAL A 108 -12.55 -16.17 -2.80
C VAL A 108 -13.59 -16.77 -1.85
N ALA A 109 -14.87 -16.69 -2.19
CA ALA A 109 -15.95 -17.21 -1.36
C ALA A 109 -15.81 -18.72 -1.12
N MET A 110 -15.52 -19.49 -2.17
CA MET A 110 -15.31 -20.93 -2.10
C MET A 110 -14.10 -21.27 -1.22
N ARG A 111 -12.96 -20.65 -1.52
CA ARG A 111 -11.72 -20.95 -0.80
C ARG A 111 -11.78 -20.55 0.68
N VAL A 112 -12.48 -19.46 1.01
CA VAL A 112 -12.64 -19.08 2.42
C VAL A 112 -13.49 -20.11 3.16
N GLN A 113 -14.51 -20.69 2.55
CA GLN A 113 -15.27 -21.78 3.16
C GLN A 113 -14.45 -23.07 3.27
N ASP A 114 -13.78 -23.48 2.21
CA ASP A 114 -13.12 -24.79 2.13
C ASP A 114 -11.76 -24.83 2.86
N GLU A 115 -10.96 -23.78 2.75
CA GLU A 115 -9.58 -23.73 3.27
C GLU A 115 -9.48 -23.05 4.65
N PHE A 116 -10.48 -22.21 5.02
CA PHE A 116 -10.44 -21.38 6.22
C PHE A 116 -11.67 -21.56 7.13
N ALA A 117 -12.46 -22.58 6.92
CA ALA A 117 -13.68 -22.84 7.69
C ALA A 117 -14.63 -21.62 7.79
N GLY A 118 -14.68 -20.78 6.76
CA GLY A 118 -15.49 -19.56 6.69
C GLY A 118 -14.87 -18.34 7.37
N ASP A 119 -13.75 -18.48 8.06
CA ASP A 119 -13.07 -17.38 8.80
C ASP A 119 -11.64 -17.17 8.29
N LEU A 120 -11.51 -16.29 7.29
CA LEU A 120 -10.19 -15.94 6.76
C LEU A 120 -9.31 -15.27 7.81
N ARG A 121 -9.86 -14.42 8.69
CA ARG A 121 -9.12 -13.75 9.75
C ARG A 121 -8.45 -14.74 10.68
N ALA A 122 -9.22 -15.70 11.21
CA ALA A 122 -8.67 -16.75 12.06
C ALA A 122 -7.60 -17.57 11.34
N GLY A 123 -7.80 -17.85 10.06
CA GLY A 123 -6.84 -18.54 9.21
C GLY A 123 -5.53 -17.79 8.97
N LEU A 124 -5.51 -16.47 9.15
CA LEU A 124 -4.32 -15.62 8.98
C LEU A 124 -3.55 -15.38 10.29
N LEU A 125 -4.09 -15.77 11.44
CA LEU A 125 -3.37 -15.68 12.71
C LEU A 125 -2.14 -16.61 12.72
N GLY A 126 -1.06 -16.14 13.38
CA GLY A 126 0.19 -16.90 13.49
C GLY A 126 1.38 -16.22 12.79
N PRO A 127 2.42 -16.99 12.40
CA PRO A 127 3.63 -16.41 11.82
C PRO A 127 3.37 -15.65 10.52
N ILE A 128 3.86 -14.41 10.44
CA ILE A 128 3.69 -13.51 9.28
C ILE A 128 4.05 -14.18 7.93
N PRO A 129 5.17 -14.95 7.80
CA PRO A 129 5.49 -15.59 6.53
C PRO A 129 4.40 -16.58 6.05
N GLN A 130 3.75 -17.28 7.00
CA GLN A 130 2.67 -18.20 6.68
C GLN A 130 1.39 -17.46 6.26
N ALA A 131 1.02 -16.40 6.99
CA ALA A 131 -0.10 -15.54 6.64
C ALA A 131 0.07 -14.90 5.25
N ARG A 132 1.26 -14.37 4.95
CA ARG A 132 1.61 -13.88 3.61
C ARG A 132 1.48 -14.97 2.55
N LYS A 133 2.00 -16.19 2.80
CA LYS A 133 1.89 -17.30 1.86
C LYS A 133 0.44 -17.63 1.55
N LYS A 134 -0.43 -17.69 2.56
CA LYS A 134 -1.87 -17.92 2.40
C LYS A 134 -2.53 -16.81 1.57
N LEU A 135 -2.26 -15.55 1.85
CA LEU A 135 -2.80 -14.42 1.08
C LEU A 135 -2.29 -14.42 -0.37
N LYS A 136 -1.02 -14.68 -0.59
CA LYS A 136 -0.40 -14.73 -1.92
C LYS A 136 -0.86 -15.92 -2.75
N SER A 137 -1.54 -16.90 -2.18
CA SER A 137 -2.19 -17.97 -2.94
C SER A 137 -3.45 -17.50 -3.65
N PHE A 138 -4.05 -16.38 -3.26
CA PHE A 138 -5.13 -15.75 -4.01
C PHE A 138 -4.58 -15.03 -5.24
N PRO A 139 -5.26 -15.12 -6.40
CA PRO A 139 -4.77 -14.52 -7.64
C PRO A 139 -4.48 -13.01 -7.53
N SER A 140 -3.40 -12.57 -8.14
CA SER A 140 -2.99 -11.15 -8.16
C SER A 140 -2.71 -10.50 -6.78
N ILE A 141 -2.64 -11.28 -5.70
CA ILE A 141 -2.18 -10.81 -4.40
C ILE A 141 -0.68 -11.08 -4.30
N ALA A 142 0.12 -10.01 -4.34
CA ALA A 142 1.56 -10.03 -4.10
C ALA A 142 1.87 -9.49 -2.69
N ASP A 143 3.17 -9.38 -2.32
CA ASP A 143 3.59 -8.92 -1.00
C ASP A 143 2.93 -7.59 -0.58
N PRO A 144 2.83 -6.54 -1.42
CA PRO A 144 2.17 -5.30 -1.01
C PRO A 144 0.68 -5.46 -0.70
N GLY A 145 -0.02 -6.33 -1.43
CA GLY A 145 -1.43 -6.63 -1.18
C GLY A 145 -1.61 -7.42 0.11
N ALA A 146 -0.78 -8.44 0.31
CA ALA A 146 -0.78 -9.24 1.54
C ALA A 146 -0.48 -8.37 2.77
N ASP A 147 0.56 -7.53 2.69
CA ASP A 147 0.93 -6.64 3.78
C ASP A 147 -0.16 -5.60 4.11
N ARG A 148 -0.85 -5.08 3.09
CA ARG A 148 -2.01 -4.19 3.28
C ARG A 148 -3.14 -4.91 4.04
N ILE A 149 -3.47 -6.15 3.65
CA ILE A 149 -4.51 -6.94 4.32
C ILE A 149 -4.13 -7.21 5.77
N LEU A 150 -2.89 -7.62 6.05
CA LEU A 150 -2.41 -7.91 7.39
C LEU A 150 -2.43 -6.68 8.30
N LEU A 151 -2.01 -5.52 7.77
CA LEU A 151 -1.98 -4.27 8.52
C LEU A 151 -3.40 -3.78 8.84
N PHE A 152 -4.22 -3.55 7.82
CA PHE A 152 -5.56 -2.98 8.00
C PHE A 152 -6.55 -3.97 8.62
N GLY A 153 -6.32 -5.26 8.43
CA GLY A 153 -7.06 -6.33 9.11
C GLY A 153 -6.73 -6.47 10.60
N GLY A 154 -5.80 -5.70 11.14
CA GLY A 154 -5.43 -5.79 12.56
C GLY A 154 -4.76 -7.12 12.94
N ILE A 155 -4.14 -7.81 11.97
CA ILE A 155 -3.49 -9.10 12.18
C ILE A 155 -2.02 -8.90 12.54
N SER A 156 -1.32 -8.01 11.86
CA SER A 156 0.07 -7.67 12.14
C SER A 156 0.35 -6.22 11.81
N ALA A 157 0.95 -5.51 12.75
CA ALA A 157 1.38 -4.12 12.56
C ALA A 157 2.63 -4.06 11.67
N ILE A 158 2.53 -4.58 10.46
CA ILE A 158 3.60 -4.61 9.48
C ILE A 158 3.80 -3.24 8.83
N ALA A 159 5.04 -2.87 8.48
CA ALA A 159 5.32 -1.63 7.76
C ALA A 159 4.95 -1.79 6.27
N ALA A 160 3.66 -1.83 5.98
CA ALA A 160 3.16 -1.95 4.61
C ALA A 160 3.41 -0.66 3.81
N VAL A 161 3.75 -0.81 2.53
CA VAL A 161 3.95 0.30 1.59
C VAL A 161 2.89 0.23 0.49
N PRO A 162 2.24 1.35 0.12
CA PRO A 162 1.25 1.33 -0.95
C PRO A 162 1.90 0.94 -2.29
N SER A 163 1.40 -0.13 -2.92
CA SER A 163 2.03 -0.73 -4.12
C SER A 163 2.26 0.27 -5.27
N ASN A 164 1.31 1.17 -5.49
CA ASN A 164 1.40 2.17 -6.56
C ASN A 164 2.19 3.43 -6.16
N CYS A 165 2.65 3.53 -4.91
CA CYS A 165 3.29 4.72 -4.34
C CYS A 165 4.65 4.40 -3.70
N VAL A 166 5.26 3.26 -4.02
CA VAL A 166 6.62 2.89 -3.55
C VAL A 166 7.63 3.99 -3.89
N HIS A 167 7.51 4.58 -5.07
CA HIS A 167 8.35 5.68 -5.54
C HIS A 167 8.34 6.92 -4.63
N VAL A 168 7.34 7.08 -3.76
CA VAL A 168 7.29 8.22 -2.83
C VAL A 168 8.47 8.14 -1.85
N ILE A 169 8.61 7.01 -1.17
CA ILE A 169 9.74 6.80 -0.24
C ILE A 169 11.05 6.70 -1.01
N ASP A 170 11.06 6.02 -2.14
CA ASP A 170 12.24 5.88 -2.99
C ASP A 170 12.82 7.26 -3.37
N ARG A 171 11.98 8.19 -3.86
CA ARG A 171 12.36 9.57 -4.19
C ARG A 171 12.77 10.42 -3.00
N ILE A 172 12.16 10.20 -1.84
CA ILE A 172 12.54 10.91 -0.62
C ILE A 172 13.95 10.51 -0.20
N LEU A 173 14.28 9.23 -0.29
CA LEU A 173 15.55 8.68 0.17
C LEU A 173 16.67 8.78 -0.88
N HIS A 174 16.34 8.78 -2.17
CA HIS A 174 17.31 8.65 -3.26
C HIS A 174 17.19 9.73 -4.33
N PRO A 175 18.32 10.15 -4.94
CA PRO A 175 18.34 11.12 -6.02
C PRO A 175 17.72 10.61 -7.33
N SER A 176 17.54 9.30 -7.49
CA SER A 176 16.92 8.66 -8.65
C SER A 176 16.08 7.47 -8.23
N GLU A 177 15.01 7.19 -8.98
CA GLU A 177 14.16 6.02 -8.72
C GLU A 177 14.86 4.70 -9.05
N SER A 178 14.67 3.71 -8.18
CA SER A 178 15.10 2.34 -8.42
C SER A 178 14.34 1.74 -9.61
N GLN A 179 15.06 1.11 -10.52
CA GLN A 179 14.47 0.35 -11.63
C GLN A 179 13.91 -1.00 -11.18
N ASN A 180 14.30 -1.48 -9.99
CA ASN A 180 13.83 -2.73 -9.44
C ASN A 180 12.74 -2.49 -8.38
N TYR A 181 11.49 -2.69 -8.80
CA TYR A 181 10.33 -2.52 -7.92
C TYR A 181 10.42 -3.31 -6.60
N SER A 182 10.84 -4.58 -6.68
CA SER A 182 10.92 -5.42 -5.48
C SER A 182 12.01 -4.98 -4.51
N ALA A 183 13.11 -4.42 -5.01
CA ALA A 183 14.16 -3.83 -4.19
C ALA A 183 13.66 -2.55 -3.53
N ALA A 184 13.07 -1.63 -4.30
CA ALA A 184 12.47 -0.39 -3.80
C ALA A 184 11.40 -0.65 -2.75
N TYR A 185 10.51 -1.64 -2.98
CA TYR A 185 9.49 -2.01 -2.00
C TYR A 185 10.09 -2.45 -0.66
N ARG A 186 11.07 -3.38 -0.70
CA ARG A 186 11.73 -3.87 0.51
C ARG A 186 12.52 -2.78 1.25
N GLU A 187 13.12 -1.88 0.51
CA GLU A 187 13.87 -0.75 1.09
C GLU A 187 12.94 0.25 1.76
N ALA A 188 11.86 0.65 1.08
CA ALA A 188 10.83 1.51 1.65
C ALA A 188 10.21 0.88 2.92
N GLN A 189 9.94 -0.43 2.89
CA GLN A 189 9.43 -1.16 4.03
C GLN A 189 10.42 -1.15 5.22
N ARG A 190 11.72 -1.36 4.94
CA ARG A 190 12.78 -1.29 5.98
C ARG A 190 12.92 0.12 6.55
N ALA A 191 12.88 1.15 5.72
CA ALA A 191 12.95 2.54 6.15
C ALA A 191 11.80 2.90 7.09
N LEU A 192 10.56 2.52 6.74
CA LEU A 192 9.39 2.70 7.60
C LEU A 192 9.50 1.90 8.90
N ALA A 193 9.92 0.64 8.83
CA ALA A 193 10.04 -0.22 10.00
C ALA A 193 11.12 0.26 11.00
N ALA A 194 12.16 0.92 10.51
CA ALA A 194 13.26 1.42 11.33
C ALA A 194 12.87 2.64 12.19
N GLU A 195 11.95 3.47 11.73
CA GLU A 195 11.57 4.71 12.42
C GLU A 195 10.16 4.66 13.05
N LEU A 196 9.25 3.86 12.51
CA LEU A 196 7.90 3.78 13.04
C LEU A 196 7.75 2.69 14.10
N PRO A 197 7.06 2.99 15.21
CA PRO A 197 6.76 1.97 16.20
C PRO A 197 5.92 0.84 15.58
N GLU A 198 6.05 -0.36 16.15
CA GLU A 198 5.27 -1.53 15.73
C GLU A 198 3.84 -1.46 16.29
N LYS A 199 3.11 -0.42 15.88
CA LYS A 199 1.73 -0.14 16.27
C LYS A 199 0.86 0.07 15.01
N PHE A 200 -0.37 -0.41 15.09
CA PHE A 200 -1.30 -0.32 13.95
C PHE A 200 -1.58 1.11 13.55
N ASP A 201 -1.87 1.99 14.51
CA ASP A 201 -2.15 3.41 14.27
C ASP A 201 -1.02 4.12 13.54
N ALA A 202 0.22 3.96 14.00
CA ALA A 202 1.38 4.60 13.36
C ALA A 202 1.60 4.10 11.93
N ARG A 203 1.43 2.80 11.69
CA ARG A 203 1.70 2.17 10.39
C ARG A 203 0.56 2.34 9.39
N THR A 204 -0.70 2.34 9.85
CA THR A 204 -1.85 2.69 9.00
C THR A 204 -1.84 4.16 8.61
N ARG A 205 -1.50 5.07 9.55
CA ARG A 205 -1.27 6.50 9.28
C ARG A 205 -0.24 6.68 8.16
N ALA A 206 0.93 6.06 8.30
CA ALA A 206 1.99 6.15 7.30
C ALA A 206 1.53 5.66 5.93
N TYR A 207 0.90 4.49 5.87
CA TYR A 207 0.38 3.92 4.63
C TYR A 207 -0.59 4.89 3.92
N LEU A 208 -1.56 5.44 4.65
CA LEU A 208 -2.60 6.29 4.09
C LEU A 208 -2.03 7.63 3.59
N LEU A 209 -1.14 8.27 4.35
CA LEU A 209 -0.48 9.51 3.96
C LEU A 209 0.42 9.34 2.72
N LEU A 210 1.22 8.29 2.68
CA LEU A 210 2.07 7.99 1.52
C LEU A 210 1.24 7.69 0.28
N LYS A 211 0.14 6.95 0.44
CA LYS A 211 -0.80 6.68 -0.65
C LYS A 211 -1.42 7.96 -1.19
N LYS A 212 -1.95 8.81 -0.31
CA LYS A 212 -2.53 10.11 -0.66
C LYS A 212 -1.52 10.97 -1.41
N HIS A 213 -0.30 11.08 -0.88
CA HIS A 213 0.75 11.89 -1.48
C HIS A 213 1.16 11.40 -2.87
N GLY A 214 1.34 10.09 -3.03
CA GLY A 214 1.67 9.50 -4.33
C GLY A 214 0.56 9.63 -5.38
N GLN A 215 -0.69 9.69 -4.94
CA GLN A 215 -1.83 9.87 -5.84
C GLN A 215 -2.06 11.34 -6.25
N GLU A 216 -1.79 12.28 -5.37
CA GLU A 216 -2.13 13.69 -5.61
C GLU A 216 -0.96 14.55 -6.09
N ILE A 217 0.19 14.46 -5.42
CA ILE A 217 1.34 15.35 -5.70
C ILE A 217 2.52 14.58 -6.26
N CYS A 218 3.04 13.57 -5.53
CA CYS A 218 4.20 12.80 -5.97
C CYS A 218 3.77 11.72 -6.99
N LYS A 219 3.14 12.15 -8.08
CA LYS A 219 2.70 11.23 -9.14
C LYS A 219 3.90 10.60 -9.83
N ARG A 220 3.77 9.34 -10.28
CA ARG A 220 4.84 8.65 -11.01
C ARG A 220 5.25 9.42 -12.26
N THR A 221 4.28 9.88 -13.03
CA THR A 221 4.48 10.75 -14.19
C THR A 221 4.10 12.18 -13.82
N LYS A 222 4.97 13.16 -14.08
CA LYS A 222 4.77 14.60 -13.84
C LYS A 222 4.43 14.91 -12.36
N PRO A 223 5.35 14.63 -11.42
CA PRO A 223 5.17 15.01 -10.03
C PRO A 223 5.08 16.53 -9.89
N GLN A 224 4.26 17.00 -8.95
CA GLN A 224 4.04 18.43 -8.69
C GLN A 224 4.98 18.89 -7.57
N CYS A 225 6.29 18.85 -7.83
CA CYS A 225 7.33 19.07 -6.81
C CYS A 225 7.27 20.47 -6.19
N GLU A 226 6.88 21.50 -6.95
CA GLU A 226 6.78 22.86 -6.44
C GLU A 226 5.74 23.03 -5.32
N MET A 227 4.70 22.21 -5.34
CA MET A 227 3.64 22.21 -4.31
C MET A 227 3.88 21.17 -3.21
N CYS A 228 4.96 20.40 -3.29
CA CYS A 228 5.20 19.28 -2.40
C CYS A 228 5.58 19.74 -0.99
N PRO A 229 4.85 19.36 0.07
CA PRO A 229 5.13 19.78 1.44
C PRO A 229 6.44 19.23 2.00
N VAL A 230 7.01 18.20 1.35
CA VAL A 230 8.24 17.52 1.78
C VAL A 230 9.41 17.73 0.79
N ARG A 231 9.29 18.67 -0.17
CA ARG A 231 10.32 18.89 -1.20
C ARG A 231 11.71 19.20 -0.61
N SER A 232 11.76 19.91 0.51
CA SER A 232 13.03 20.26 1.18
C SER A 232 13.77 19.06 1.79
N GLN A 233 13.08 17.92 1.93
CA GLN A 233 13.62 16.67 2.46
C GLN A 233 13.77 15.60 1.38
N CYS A 234 13.42 15.92 0.13
CA CYS A 234 13.37 14.97 -0.97
C CYS A 234 14.67 14.95 -1.75
N ALA A 235 15.41 13.83 -1.71
CA ALA A 235 16.66 13.66 -2.43
C ALA A 235 16.49 13.77 -3.96
N PHE A 236 15.39 13.23 -4.48
CA PHE A 236 15.06 13.31 -5.90
C PHE A 236 14.85 14.78 -6.36
N PHE A 237 14.15 15.58 -5.57
CA PHE A 237 13.97 17.01 -5.88
C PHE A 237 15.27 17.77 -5.81
N ALA A 238 16.08 17.51 -4.79
CA ALA A 238 17.39 18.15 -4.64
C ALA A 238 18.37 17.83 -5.79
N ALA A 239 18.23 16.68 -6.42
CA ALA A 239 19.06 16.28 -7.56
C ALA A 239 18.56 16.80 -8.91
N ALA A 240 17.30 17.27 -8.98
CA ALA A 240 16.69 17.79 -10.21
C ALA A 240 16.90 19.29 -10.42
N GLY A 241 17.36 20.01 -9.41
CA GLY A 241 17.73 21.46 -9.43
C GLY A 241 19.19 21.66 -9.45
#